data_b61c2cd18a43204b97c05a231bfe5f82
#
_entry.id   b61c2cd18a43204b97c05a231bfe5f82
#
_cell.length_a   1.000
_cell.length_b   1.000
_cell.length_c   1.000
_cell.angle_alpha   90.00
_cell.angle_beta   90.00
_cell.angle_gamma   90.00
#
_symmetry.space_group_name_H-M   'P 1'
#
loop_
_entity.id
_entity.type
_entity.pdbx_description
1 polymer ?
#
loop_
_entity_poly.entity_id
_entity_poly.type
_entity_poly.pdbx_seq_one_letter_code
_entity_poly.pdbx_strand_id
1 'polypeptide(L)'
;MKTLDWIRQEIMANGLLCEEYTERVRNAKSKKQLFEICCDANGARFLPEMRAKGYPLDYDVIHEEFGRYINGQYKPEFESPSGLASYTSAIYCQHNDVKDIVVDTTIACFLACDNEVWISPFNIARICVDANCHLKIHCPQNASLVVEYWGDDDIIEIAEGKDRIKIKKRY
;
A
#
# COMPACT_ATOMS: atom_id res chain seq x y z
N MET A 1 5.99 21.13 6.21
CA MET A 1 4.64 20.54 6.21
C MET A 1 3.79 21.17 5.10
N LYS A 2 3.27 20.37 4.19
CA LYS A 2 2.48 20.85 3.05
C LYS A 2 1.02 21.08 3.47
N THR A 3 0.33 21.99 2.77
CA THR A 3 -1.10 22.22 3.00
C THR A 3 -1.94 21.06 2.44
N LEU A 4 -3.14 20.87 2.97
CA LEU A 4 -4.08 19.88 2.46
C LEU A 4 -4.40 20.12 0.98
N ASP A 5 -4.58 21.39 0.59
CA ASP A 5 -4.88 21.75 -0.80
C ASP A 5 -3.72 21.45 -1.75
N TRP A 6 -2.49 21.69 -1.33
CA TRP A 6 -1.32 21.32 -2.10
C TRP A 6 -1.27 19.80 -2.34
N ILE A 7 -1.47 18.98 -1.28
CA ILE A 7 -1.46 17.52 -1.41
C ILE A 7 -2.56 17.02 -2.35
N ARG A 8 -3.79 17.60 -2.24
CA ARG A 8 -4.88 17.26 -3.16
C ARG A 8 -4.52 17.56 -4.61
N GLN A 9 -3.95 18.74 -4.88
CA GLN A 9 -3.55 19.14 -6.21
C GLN A 9 -2.48 18.20 -6.78
N GLU A 10 -1.48 17.83 -5.99
CA GLU A 10 -0.47 16.85 -6.40
C GLU A 10 -1.06 15.48 -6.72
N ILE A 11 -1.96 14.97 -5.88
CA ILE A 11 -2.63 13.69 -6.12
C ILE A 11 -3.48 13.72 -7.40
N MET A 12 -4.07 14.86 -7.76
CA MET A 12 -4.93 15.00 -8.93
C MET A 12 -4.19 15.43 -10.21
N ALA A 13 -2.94 15.90 -10.09
CA ALA A 13 -2.24 16.62 -11.17
C ALA A 13 -2.06 15.84 -12.48
N ASN A 14 -1.99 14.50 -12.41
CA ASN A 14 -1.69 13.68 -13.60
C ASN A 14 -2.90 13.14 -14.33
N GLY A 15 -4.12 13.43 -13.87
CA GLY A 15 -5.34 12.91 -14.50
C GLY A 15 -5.44 11.37 -14.52
N LEU A 16 -4.64 10.67 -13.69
CA LEU A 16 -4.63 9.20 -13.62
C LEU A 16 -5.77 8.65 -12.77
N LEU A 17 -6.35 9.48 -11.90
CA LEU A 17 -7.51 9.10 -11.10
C LEU A 17 -8.77 9.03 -11.96
N CYS A 18 -9.59 8.01 -11.76
CA CYS A 18 -10.94 8.02 -12.29
C CYS A 18 -11.77 9.14 -11.61
N GLU A 19 -12.91 9.47 -12.21
CA GLU A 19 -13.77 10.56 -11.75
C GLU A 19 -14.16 10.41 -10.27
N GLU A 20 -14.56 9.20 -9.86
CA GLU A 20 -14.94 8.90 -8.48
C GLU A 20 -13.83 9.23 -7.48
N TYR A 21 -12.59 8.76 -7.74
CA TYR A 21 -11.46 9.03 -6.85
C TYR A 21 -11.04 10.50 -6.88
N THR A 22 -11.12 11.15 -8.04
CA THR A 22 -10.87 12.60 -8.17
C THR A 22 -11.81 13.39 -7.28
N GLU A 23 -13.10 13.06 -7.27
CA GLU A 23 -14.09 13.70 -6.39
C GLU A 23 -13.83 13.41 -4.91
N ARG A 24 -13.52 12.17 -4.55
CA ARG A 24 -13.19 11.80 -3.18
C ARG A 24 -11.98 12.58 -2.66
N VAL A 25 -10.90 12.67 -3.44
CA VAL A 25 -9.70 13.45 -3.10
C VAL A 25 -10.03 14.94 -2.99
N ARG A 26 -10.77 15.50 -3.94
CA ARG A 26 -11.19 16.91 -3.92
C ARG A 26 -12.00 17.27 -2.67
N ASN A 27 -12.86 16.37 -2.22
CA ASN A 27 -13.76 16.58 -1.11
C ASN A 27 -13.19 16.19 0.26
N ALA A 28 -12.01 15.58 0.32
CA ALA A 28 -11.37 15.21 1.57
C ALA A 28 -11.13 16.45 2.46
N LYS A 29 -11.51 16.37 3.73
CA LYS A 29 -11.43 17.50 4.69
C LYS A 29 -10.18 17.44 5.57
N SER A 30 -9.40 16.37 5.48
CA SER A 30 -8.20 16.18 6.30
C SER A 30 -7.19 15.26 5.61
N LYS A 31 -5.93 15.33 6.07
CA LYS A 31 -4.89 14.38 5.65
C LYS A 31 -5.27 12.93 6.01
N LYS A 32 -5.97 12.73 7.12
CA LYS A 32 -6.48 11.41 7.50
C LYS A 32 -7.43 10.86 6.45
N GLN A 33 -8.39 11.64 5.98
CA GLN A 33 -9.31 11.22 4.92
C GLN A 33 -8.58 10.93 3.60
N LEU A 34 -7.58 11.73 3.22
CA LEU A 34 -6.74 11.43 2.06
C LEU A 34 -6.02 10.09 2.22
N PHE A 35 -5.46 9.84 3.40
CA PHE A 35 -4.81 8.57 3.71
C PHE A 35 -5.78 7.39 3.60
N GLU A 36 -6.98 7.51 4.16
CA GLU A 36 -8.03 6.48 4.08
C GLU A 36 -8.44 6.19 2.62
N ILE A 37 -8.54 7.21 1.76
CA ILE A 37 -8.78 7.03 0.32
C ILE A 37 -7.66 6.19 -0.33
N CYS A 38 -6.40 6.44 0.04
CA CYS A 38 -5.26 5.68 -0.45
C CYS A 38 -5.20 4.24 0.11
N CYS A 39 -5.84 3.98 1.24
CA CYS A 39 -5.83 2.68 1.91
C CYS A 39 -6.91 1.73 1.41
N ASP A 40 -7.96 2.19 0.74
CA ASP A 40 -8.98 1.27 0.26
C ASP A 40 -8.43 0.30 -0.80
N ALA A 41 -9.21 -0.70 -1.16
CA ALA A 41 -8.76 -1.80 -2.02
C ALA A 41 -8.18 -1.37 -3.37
N ASN A 42 -8.66 -0.27 -3.93
CA ASN A 42 -8.16 0.29 -5.18
C ASN A 42 -7.04 1.32 -4.93
N GLY A 43 -7.17 2.14 -3.89
CA GLY A 43 -6.18 3.15 -3.53
C GLY A 43 -4.81 2.55 -3.21
N ALA A 44 -4.77 1.48 -2.42
CA ALA A 44 -3.52 0.79 -2.07
C ALA A 44 -2.79 0.21 -3.29
N ARG A 45 -3.52 -0.22 -4.31
CA ARG A 45 -2.96 -0.66 -5.59
C ARG A 45 -2.50 0.52 -6.45
N PHE A 46 -3.23 1.61 -6.39
CA PHE A 46 -3.01 2.78 -7.22
C PHE A 46 -1.69 3.50 -6.89
N LEU A 47 -1.28 3.52 -5.63
CA LEU A 47 -0.04 4.18 -5.20
C LEU A 47 1.21 3.63 -5.91
N PRO A 48 1.52 2.32 -5.90
CA PRO A 48 2.65 1.78 -6.65
C PRO A 48 2.51 1.99 -8.16
N GLU A 49 1.31 1.89 -8.70
CA GLU A 49 1.05 2.14 -10.11
C GLU A 49 1.37 3.57 -10.52
N MET A 50 0.98 4.55 -9.72
CA MET A 50 1.31 5.95 -9.95
C MET A 50 2.81 6.20 -9.90
N ARG A 51 3.50 5.60 -8.93
CA ARG A 51 4.96 5.70 -8.83
C ARG A 51 5.65 5.13 -10.07
N ALA A 52 5.21 4.00 -10.57
CA ALA A 52 5.72 3.41 -11.81
C ALA A 52 5.53 4.31 -13.03
N LYS A 53 4.49 5.13 -13.04
CA LYS A 53 4.18 6.12 -14.09
C LYS A 53 4.84 7.50 -13.87
N GLY A 54 5.75 7.62 -12.88
CA GLY A 54 6.47 8.86 -12.62
C GLY A 54 5.66 9.92 -11.87
N TYR A 55 4.70 9.53 -11.05
CA TYR A 55 3.88 10.46 -10.28
C TYR A 55 4.71 11.29 -9.29
N PRO A 56 4.40 12.59 -9.14
CA PRO A 56 5.27 13.53 -8.46
C PRO A 56 5.27 13.48 -6.94
N LEU A 57 4.30 12.82 -6.30
CA LEU A 57 4.29 12.72 -4.84
C LEU A 57 5.40 11.76 -4.39
N ASP A 58 6.55 12.29 -4.00
CA ASP A 58 7.69 11.51 -3.61
C ASP A 58 7.53 10.85 -2.22
N TYR A 59 8.41 9.90 -1.92
CA TYR A 59 8.34 9.12 -0.67
C TYR A 59 8.58 9.99 0.57
N ASP A 60 9.44 11.00 0.47
CA ASP A 60 9.74 11.90 1.59
C ASP A 60 8.51 12.73 1.94
N VAL A 61 7.76 13.20 0.94
CA VAL A 61 6.48 13.88 1.16
C VAL A 61 5.46 12.95 1.80
N ILE A 62 5.34 11.72 1.32
CA ILE A 62 4.43 10.74 1.92
C ILE A 62 4.82 10.48 3.38
N HIS A 63 6.10 10.27 3.63
CA HIS A 63 6.62 10.01 4.98
C HIS A 63 6.43 11.21 5.91
N GLU A 64 6.74 12.43 5.46
CA GLU A 64 6.61 13.64 6.24
C GLU A 64 5.14 13.99 6.55
N GLU A 65 4.26 13.90 5.54
CA GLU A 65 2.89 14.40 5.66
C GLU A 65 1.91 13.38 6.27
N PHE A 66 2.23 12.09 6.13
CA PHE A 66 1.39 10.99 6.60
C PHE A 66 2.06 10.13 7.68
N GLY A 67 3.19 10.55 8.25
CA GLY A 67 4.02 9.78 9.19
C GLY A 67 3.25 9.20 10.38
N ARG A 68 2.22 9.88 10.88
CA ARG A 68 1.37 9.39 11.97
C ARG A 68 0.38 8.29 11.57
N TYR A 69 0.25 8.00 10.28
CA TYR A 69 -0.71 7.02 9.75
C TYR A 69 -0.03 5.84 9.08
N ILE A 70 1.16 6.02 8.50
CA ILE A 70 1.94 4.97 7.82
C ILE A 70 2.65 4.05 8.81
N ASN A 71 3.32 3.03 8.27
CA ASN A 71 4.22 2.13 9.01
C ASN A 71 3.51 1.41 10.18
N GLY A 72 2.25 1.03 9.97
CA GLY A 72 1.45 0.30 10.95
C GLY A 72 0.87 1.16 12.09
N GLN A 73 1.09 2.48 12.07
CA GLN A 73 0.53 3.39 13.08
C GLN A 73 -0.99 3.52 13.01
N TYR A 74 -1.56 3.42 11.82
CA TYR A 74 -2.99 3.45 11.59
C TYR A 74 -3.40 2.42 10.54
N LYS A 75 -4.36 1.57 10.88
CA LYS A 75 -4.88 0.49 10.04
C LYS A 75 -6.39 0.69 9.89
N PRO A 76 -6.84 1.50 8.92
CA PRO A 76 -8.26 1.73 8.71
C PRO A 76 -8.99 0.46 8.33
N GLU A 77 -10.22 0.35 8.80
CA GLU A 77 -11.16 -0.72 8.45
C GLU A 77 -12.18 -0.22 7.45
N PHE A 78 -12.48 -1.05 6.47
CA PHE A 78 -13.45 -0.79 5.41
C PHE A 78 -14.47 -1.91 5.33
N GLU A 79 -15.69 -1.58 4.94
CA GLU A 79 -16.68 -2.58 4.55
C GLU A 79 -16.44 -3.04 3.12
N SER A 80 -16.62 -4.34 2.86
CA SER A 80 -16.64 -4.84 1.49
C SER A 80 -17.85 -4.27 0.72
N PRO A 81 -17.78 -4.17 -0.62
CA PRO A 81 -18.91 -3.68 -1.42
C PRO A 81 -20.22 -4.45 -1.21
N SER A 82 -20.13 -5.72 -0.80
CA SER A 82 -21.29 -6.55 -0.46
C SER A 82 -21.88 -6.27 0.93
N GLY A 83 -21.17 -5.53 1.79
CA GLY A 83 -21.53 -5.30 3.19
C GLY A 83 -21.46 -6.53 4.10
N LEU A 84 -20.96 -7.68 3.57
CA LEU A 84 -20.94 -8.97 4.28
C LEU A 84 -19.65 -9.23 5.05
N ALA A 85 -18.60 -8.46 4.78
CA ALA A 85 -17.30 -8.59 5.42
C ALA A 85 -16.63 -7.23 5.56
N SER A 86 -15.70 -7.11 6.50
CA SER A 86 -14.78 -5.98 6.59
C SER A 86 -13.36 -6.41 6.22
N TYR A 87 -12.54 -5.44 5.84
CA TYR A 87 -11.11 -5.64 5.62
C TYR A 87 -10.31 -4.46 6.19
N THR A 88 -9.08 -4.74 6.58
CA THR A 88 -8.15 -3.73 7.08
C THR A 88 -7.03 -3.49 6.08
N SER A 89 -6.44 -2.30 6.12
CA SER A 89 -5.36 -1.91 5.24
C SER A 89 -4.24 -1.20 5.99
N ALA A 90 -3.02 -1.30 5.49
CA ALA A 90 -1.86 -0.57 5.99
C ALA A 90 -0.99 -0.08 4.83
N ILE A 91 -0.33 1.05 5.03
CA ILE A 91 0.70 1.58 4.13
C ILE A 91 2.02 1.65 4.88
N TYR A 92 3.07 1.08 4.30
CA TYR A 92 4.45 1.18 4.74
C TYR A 92 5.23 2.00 3.72
N CYS A 93 5.93 3.03 4.18
CA CYS A 93 6.71 3.91 3.32
C CYS A 93 8.06 4.20 3.97
N GLN A 94 9.15 3.90 3.26
CA GLN A 94 10.53 4.09 3.74
C GLN A 94 10.75 3.47 5.15
N HIS A 95 10.15 2.32 5.42
CA HIS A 95 10.18 1.66 6.73
C HIS A 95 11.40 0.72 6.86
N ASN A 96 12.60 1.27 6.61
CA ASN A 96 13.83 0.50 6.48
C ASN A 96 14.58 0.27 7.81
N ASP A 97 14.19 0.96 8.88
CA ASP A 97 14.82 0.85 10.21
C ASP A 97 14.38 -0.41 10.97
N VAL A 98 13.27 -1.01 10.56
CA VAL A 98 12.71 -2.23 11.16
C VAL A 98 12.91 -3.38 10.18
N LYS A 99 13.67 -4.41 10.60
CA LYS A 99 13.95 -5.55 9.71
C LYS A 99 12.72 -6.37 9.38
N ASP A 100 11.84 -6.58 10.35
CA ASP A 100 10.70 -7.47 10.24
C ASP A 100 9.39 -6.70 10.31
N ILE A 101 8.54 -6.89 9.29
CA ILE A 101 7.18 -6.39 9.26
C ILE A 101 6.22 -7.58 9.34
N VAL A 102 5.28 -7.55 10.26
CA VAL A 102 4.19 -8.52 10.33
C VAL A 102 2.95 -7.93 9.65
N VAL A 103 2.50 -8.57 8.57
CA VAL A 103 1.27 -8.19 7.86
C VAL A 103 0.09 -8.97 8.46
N ASP A 104 -0.66 -8.30 9.30
CA ASP A 104 -1.90 -8.76 9.92
C ASP A 104 -3.16 -8.13 9.30
N THR A 105 -2.97 -7.25 8.31
CA THR A 105 -4.04 -6.61 7.55
C THR A 105 -4.39 -7.42 6.30
N THR A 106 -5.61 -7.23 5.79
CA THR A 106 -6.06 -7.85 4.54
C THR A 106 -5.33 -7.25 3.32
N ILE A 107 -5.01 -5.97 3.38
CA ILE A 107 -4.29 -5.24 2.34
C ILE A 107 -3.09 -4.53 2.96
N ALA A 108 -1.94 -4.61 2.30
CA ALA A 108 -0.78 -3.80 2.65
C ALA A 108 -0.13 -3.22 1.38
N CYS A 109 0.30 -1.97 1.46
CA CYS A 109 1.02 -1.28 0.40
C CYS A 109 2.44 -0.96 0.89
N PHE A 110 3.44 -1.28 0.08
CA PHE A 110 4.86 -1.05 0.36
C PHE A 110 5.45 -0.07 -0.65
N LEU A 111 6.00 1.02 -0.15
CA LEU A 111 6.59 2.11 -0.93
C LEU A 111 8.03 2.35 -0.46
N ALA A 112 9.01 2.11 -1.31
CA ALA A 112 10.44 2.26 -1.00
C ALA A 112 10.87 1.57 0.30
N CYS A 113 10.44 0.32 0.50
CA CYS A 113 10.72 -0.49 1.68
C CYS A 113 11.75 -1.60 1.36
N ASP A 114 12.69 -1.81 2.28
CA ASP A 114 13.65 -2.91 2.23
C ASP A 114 13.51 -3.72 3.52
N ASN A 115 12.63 -4.74 3.50
CA ASN A 115 12.23 -5.47 4.71
C ASN A 115 12.04 -6.96 4.49
N GLU A 116 12.17 -7.69 5.59
CA GLU A 116 11.63 -9.03 5.73
C GLU A 116 10.18 -8.95 6.19
N VAL A 117 9.27 -9.62 5.47
CA VAL A 117 7.82 -9.52 5.65
C VAL A 117 7.23 -10.88 6.01
N TRP A 118 6.53 -10.92 7.11
CA TRP A 118 5.86 -12.10 7.65
C TRP A 118 4.35 -11.94 7.54
N ILE A 119 3.70 -12.87 6.86
CA ILE A 119 2.24 -12.89 6.81
C ILE A 119 1.72 -13.57 8.09
N SER A 120 0.80 -12.91 8.80
CA SER A 120 0.20 -13.48 10.00
C SER A 120 -0.50 -14.82 9.72
N PRO A 121 -0.43 -15.79 10.65
CA PRO A 121 -1.18 -17.03 10.55
C PRO A 121 -2.68 -16.78 10.30
N PHE A 122 -3.30 -17.60 9.46
CA PHE A 122 -4.71 -17.53 9.05
C PHE A 122 -5.09 -16.28 8.25
N ASN A 123 -4.13 -15.40 7.94
CA ASN A 123 -4.40 -14.23 7.12
C ASN A 123 -4.50 -14.59 5.64
N ILE A 124 -5.46 -13.96 4.98
CA ILE A 124 -5.59 -13.95 3.52
C ILE A 124 -5.31 -12.52 3.09
N ALA A 125 -4.10 -12.29 2.62
CA ALA A 125 -3.61 -10.95 2.34
C ALA A 125 -3.39 -10.68 0.86
N ARG A 126 -3.47 -9.40 0.50
CA ARG A 126 -2.94 -8.85 -0.74
C ARG A 126 -1.93 -7.76 -0.40
N ILE A 127 -0.75 -7.84 -0.97
CA ILE A 127 0.24 -6.77 -0.88
C ILE A 127 0.49 -6.14 -2.26
N CYS A 128 0.64 -4.83 -2.26
CA CYS A 128 0.95 -4.01 -3.43
C CYS A 128 2.32 -3.37 -3.21
N VAL A 129 3.24 -3.60 -4.14
CA VAL A 129 4.68 -3.30 -3.95
C VAL A 129 5.18 -2.43 -5.08
N ASP A 130 5.78 -1.28 -4.77
CA ASP A 130 6.36 -0.42 -5.78
C ASP A 130 7.79 -0.85 -6.22
N ALA A 131 8.26 -0.24 -7.30
CA ALA A 131 9.52 -0.59 -7.96
C ALA A 131 10.78 -0.34 -7.11
N ASN A 132 10.69 0.45 -6.04
CA ASN A 132 11.82 0.79 -5.18
C ASN A 132 11.85 -0.03 -3.89
N CYS A 133 11.12 -1.14 -3.85
CA CYS A 133 11.14 -2.07 -2.73
C CYS A 133 12.09 -3.25 -2.98
N HIS A 134 12.55 -3.85 -1.86
CA HIS A 134 13.12 -5.19 -1.83
C HIS A 134 12.51 -5.92 -0.64
N LEU A 135 11.65 -6.89 -0.90
CA LEU A 135 10.93 -7.61 0.13
C LEU A 135 11.26 -9.09 0.12
N LYS A 136 11.61 -9.62 1.31
CA LYS A 136 11.74 -11.04 1.55
C LYS A 136 10.52 -11.53 2.31
N ILE A 137 9.73 -12.43 1.71
CA ILE A 137 8.39 -12.77 2.17
C ILE A 137 8.33 -14.18 2.75
N HIS A 138 7.75 -14.28 3.94
CA HIS A 138 7.41 -15.52 4.62
C HIS A 138 5.88 -15.66 4.72
N CYS A 139 5.32 -16.70 4.09
CA CYS A 139 3.90 -17.02 4.15
C CYS A 139 3.72 -18.38 4.83
N PRO A 140 3.23 -18.44 6.09
CA PRO A 140 3.10 -19.67 6.82
C PRO A 140 2.03 -20.60 6.23
N GLN A 141 2.03 -21.88 6.63
CA GLN A 141 1.22 -22.93 6.03
C GLN A 141 -0.30 -22.65 6.03
N ASN A 142 -0.76 -21.90 7.00
CA ASN A 142 -2.19 -21.59 7.18
C ASN A 142 -2.58 -20.17 6.72
N ALA A 143 -1.72 -19.51 5.94
CA ALA A 143 -1.97 -18.21 5.32
C ALA A 143 -1.94 -18.32 3.79
N SER A 144 -2.47 -17.31 3.12
CA SER A 144 -2.34 -17.16 1.67
C SER A 144 -2.12 -15.70 1.29
N LEU A 145 -1.42 -15.48 0.17
CA LEU A 145 -0.99 -14.16 -0.24
C LEU A 145 -1.12 -13.96 -1.75
N VAL A 146 -1.59 -12.78 -2.13
CA VAL A 146 -1.44 -12.25 -3.48
C VAL A 146 -0.47 -11.08 -3.43
N VAL A 147 0.59 -11.13 -4.24
CA VAL A 147 1.56 -10.04 -4.41
C VAL A 147 1.31 -9.41 -5.77
N GLU A 148 1.04 -8.12 -5.80
CA GLU A 148 1.03 -7.30 -7.00
C GLU A 148 2.19 -6.32 -6.93
N TYR A 149 3.07 -6.32 -7.93
CA TYR A 149 4.26 -5.47 -7.90
C TYR A 149 4.52 -4.77 -9.23
N TRP A 150 5.16 -3.61 -9.13
CA TRP A 150 5.61 -2.78 -10.25
C TRP A 150 7.13 -2.65 -10.17
N GLY A 151 7.84 -3.08 -11.18
CA GLY A 151 9.31 -3.03 -11.18
C GLY A 151 9.95 -4.31 -11.70
N ASP A 152 11.20 -4.55 -11.32
CA ASP A 152 11.98 -5.70 -11.74
C ASP A 152 11.63 -6.96 -10.94
N ASP A 153 11.98 -8.13 -11.47
CA ASP A 153 11.56 -9.41 -10.87
C ASP A 153 12.33 -9.75 -9.58
N ASP A 154 13.43 -9.07 -9.32
CA ASP A 154 14.28 -9.26 -8.14
C ASP A 154 13.84 -8.49 -6.89
N ILE A 155 12.82 -7.66 -6.99
CA ILE A 155 12.30 -6.91 -5.82
C ILE A 155 11.54 -7.79 -4.83
N ILE A 156 11.15 -9.00 -5.21
CA ILE A 156 10.42 -9.94 -4.37
C ILE A 156 11.20 -11.26 -4.25
N GLU A 157 11.66 -11.57 -3.05
CA GLU A 157 12.20 -12.87 -2.66
C GLU A 157 11.17 -13.64 -1.85
N ILE A 158 10.87 -14.88 -2.22
CA ILE A 158 10.00 -15.76 -1.44
C ILE A 158 10.88 -16.69 -0.60
N ALA A 159 10.91 -16.46 0.69
CA ALA A 159 11.65 -17.28 1.64
C ALA A 159 10.87 -18.51 2.10
N GLU A 160 9.54 -18.37 2.23
CA GLU A 160 8.65 -19.45 2.65
C GLU A 160 7.27 -19.34 1.98
N GLY A 161 6.68 -20.47 1.64
CA GLY A 161 5.27 -20.52 1.21
C GLY A 161 5.02 -20.25 -0.26
N LYS A 162 5.97 -20.56 -1.14
CA LYS A 162 5.86 -20.32 -2.58
C LYS A 162 4.58 -20.89 -3.21
N ASP A 163 4.08 -22.00 -2.72
CA ASP A 163 2.85 -22.65 -3.17
C ASP A 163 1.56 -21.94 -2.74
N ARG A 164 1.64 -21.02 -1.75
CA ARG A 164 0.53 -20.24 -1.19
C ARG A 164 0.55 -18.78 -1.62
N ILE A 165 1.55 -18.42 -2.43
CA ILE A 165 1.75 -17.04 -2.90
C ILE A 165 1.49 -16.97 -4.40
N LYS A 166 0.53 -16.14 -4.79
CA LYS A 166 0.28 -15.79 -6.19
C LYS A 166 0.94 -14.45 -6.50
N ILE A 167 1.90 -14.45 -7.40
CA ILE A 167 2.64 -13.24 -7.81
C ILE A 167 2.10 -12.73 -9.13
N LYS A 168 1.84 -11.43 -9.21
CA LYS A 168 1.39 -10.73 -10.41
C LYS A 168 2.26 -9.51 -10.65
N LYS A 169 3.05 -9.53 -11.71
CA LYS A 169 3.72 -8.34 -12.21
C LYS A 169 2.73 -7.42 -12.89
N ARG A 170 2.85 -6.14 -12.63
CA ARG A 170 2.05 -5.07 -13.24
C ARG A 170 2.95 -4.16 -14.07
N TYR A 171 2.35 -3.50 -15.08
CA TYR A 171 3.06 -2.65 -16.04
C TYR A 171 2.48 -1.23 -16.05
#